data_6d181c71f2e5e3c6c50306fb934f4217
#
_entry.id   6d181c71f2e5e3c6c50306fb934f4217
#
_cell.length_a   1.000
_cell.length_b   1.000
_cell.length_c   1.000
_cell.angle_alpha   90.00
_cell.angle_beta   90.00
_cell.angle_gamma   90.00
#
_symmetry.space_group_name_H-M   'P 1'
#
loop_
_entity.id
_entity.type
_entity.pdbx_description
1 polymer ?
#
loop_
_entity_poly.entity_id
_entity_poly.type
_entity_poly.pdbx_seq_one_letter_code
_entity_poly.pdbx_strand_id
1 'polypeptide(L)'
;MTYKFPQNIYYQIVIWKDTDHFKEVLDILHSRDYTDAIAVGGDGTVNQVAKSIIGTDIALGIVPAGSGNGLARTLGLSMNVEEVIKQIAEGKQVKIDHGTVNNIPFFCTSGIGFDAHIGNLFATSKKRGLQSYVKITFRELLRYRSKEYTLKFNDQEIKRKAYLITVANAGQYGNDFYIAPQAKLSDGKFHVVILKPFTFFSVFGVLIHVLRGKANESSNIETYVTDQLTITRSEKGPIHFDGEPEMQKEQIIYQCFHQSLKVIVGEKFQGL
;
A
#
# COMPACT_ATOMS: atom_id res chain seq x y z
N MET A 1 -4.92 1.19 30.80
CA MET A 1 -4.47 2.59 30.97
C MET A 1 -5.25 3.47 30.01
N THR A 2 -5.91 4.50 30.50
CA THR A 2 -6.64 5.45 29.63
C THR A 2 -5.67 6.57 29.30
N TYR A 3 -5.16 6.59 28.08
CA TYR A 3 -4.35 7.72 27.62
C TYR A 3 -5.27 8.94 27.49
N LYS A 4 -4.91 10.04 28.10
CA LYS A 4 -5.64 11.30 27.94
C LYS A 4 -4.88 12.17 26.93
N PHE A 5 -5.55 12.52 25.85
CA PHE A 5 -5.06 13.59 24.97
C PHE A 5 -4.82 14.87 25.76
N PRO A 6 -3.90 15.75 25.33
CA PRO A 6 -3.74 17.06 25.91
C PRO A 6 -5.08 17.81 26.03
N GLN A 7 -5.28 18.57 27.12
CA GLN A 7 -6.59 19.22 27.43
C GLN A 7 -7.08 20.21 26.35
N ASN A 8 -6.21 20.61 25.44
CA ASN A 8 -6.51 21.55 24.36
C ASN A 8 -6.93 20.86 23.04
N ILE A 9 -7.04 19.51 23.02
CA ILE A 9 -7.49 18.77 21.84
C ILE A 9 -8.93 18.34 22.04
N TYR A 10 -9.82 18.81 21.15
CA TYR A 10 -11.17 18.29 21.03
C TYR A 10 -11.17 17.04 20.16
N TYR A 11 -11.75 15.93 20.62
CA TYR A 11 -11.87 14.71 19.84
C TYR A 11 -13.21 14.04 20.02
N GLN A 12 -13.63 13.31 18.99
CA GLN A 12 -14.79 12.43 19.01
C GLN A 12 -14.36 11.04 18.57
N ILE A 13 -14.73 10.01 19.35
CA ILE A 13 -14.46 8.62 19.00
C ILE A 13 -15.71 8.06 18.32
N VAL A 14 -15.53 7.53 17.13
CA VAL A 14 -16.59 6.85 16.37
C VAL A 14 -16.14 5.42 16.09
N ILE A 15 -16.96 4.45 16.48
CA ILE A 15 -16.71 3.02 16.24
C ILE A 15 -17.69 2.59 15.16
N TRP A 16 -17.17 2.24 13.96
CA TRP A 16 -18.03 1.67 12.93
C TRP A 16 -17.88 0.15 12.84
N LYS A 17 -18.95 -0.54 12.44
CA LYS A 17 -19.02 -2.00 12.38
C LYS A 17 -19.04 -2.54 10.96
N ASP A 18 -19.54 -1.76 10.02
CA ASP A 18 -19.75 -2.14 8.62
C ASP A 18 -19.68 -0.92 7.69
N THR A 19 -19.82 -1.17 6.39
CA THR A 19 -19.70 -0.15 5.35
C THR A 19 -20.80 0.91 5.43
N ASP A 20 -22.00 0.57 5.88
CA ASP A 20 -23.11 1.53 5.95
C ASP A 20 -22.91 2.49 7.12
N HIS A 21 -22.43 1.98 8.24
CA HIS A 21 -22.07 2.83 9.38
C HIS A 21 -20.87 3.76 9.06
N PHE A 22 -19.99 3.37 8.14
CA PHE A 22 -18.89 4.23 7.70
C PHE A 22 -19.36 5.49 7.00
N LYS A 23 -20.52 5.48 6.31
CA LYS A 23 -21.13 6.69 5.72
C LYS A 23 -21.49 7.72 6.80
N GLU A 24 -22.05 7.27 7.93
CA GLU A 24 -22.33 8.15 9.06
C GLU A 24 -21.04 8.80 9.61
N VAL A 25 -19.94 8.06 9.63
CA VAL A 25 -18.61 8.59 10.02
C VAL A 25 -18.18 9.70 9.07
N LEU A 26 -18.39 9.53 7.76
CA LEU A 26 -18.07 10.56 6.77
C LEU A 26 -18.94 11.81 6.95
N ASP A 27 -20.23 11.65 7.21
CA ASP A 27 -21.13 12.76 7.46
C ASP A 27 -20.69 13.56 8.70
N ILE A 28 -20.28 12.88 9.76
CA ILE A 28 -19.71 13.52 10.95
C ILE A 28 -18.43 14.27 10.59
N LEU A 29 -17.50 13.62 9.86
CA LEU A 29 -16.23 14.21 9.48
C LEU A 29 -16.40 15.48 8.65
N HIS A 30 -17.35 15.51 7.72
CA HIS A 30 -17.61 16.65 6.86
C HIS A 30 -18.57 17.69 7.44
N SER A 31 -19.29 17.36 8.51
CA SER A 31 -20.25 18.28 9.14
C SER A 31 -19.65 19.28 10.14
N ARG A 32 -18.36 19.10 10.49
CA ARG A 32 -17.66 19.91 11.49
C ARG A 32 -16.25 20.26 11.00
N ASP A 33 -15.64 21.27 11.61
CA ASP A 33 -14.28 21.73 11.31
C ASP A 33 -13.22 20.83 11.95
N TYR A 34 -13.24 19.52 11.65
CA TYR A 34 -12.17 18.63 12.06
C TYR A 34 -10.91 18.88 11.22
N THR A 35 -9.77 18.98 11.89
CA THR A 35 -8.46 19.15 11.24
C THR A 35 -7.79 17.82 10.95
N ASP A 36 -8.16 16.78 11.68
CA ASP A 36 -7.49 15.48 11.65
C ASP A 36 -8.51 14.33 11.73
N ALA A 37 -8.26 13.29 10.98
CA ALA A 37 -8.98 12.02 11.03
C ALA A 37 -8.02 10.91 11.45
N ILE A 38 -8.24 10.32 12.63
CA ILE A 38 -7.34 9.31 13.19
C ILE A 38 -7.90 7.92 12.95
N ALA A 39 -7.27 7.18 12.05
CA ALA A 39 -7.60 5.78 11.79
C ALA A 39 -6.95 4.87 12.84
N VAL A 40 -7.76 4.18 13.64
CA VAL A 40 -7.30 3.18 14.62
C VAL A 40 -7.61 1.80 14.06
N GLY A 41 -6.62 1.11 13.51
CA GLY A 41 -6.87 -0.18 12.85
C GLY A 41 -5.70 -0.70 12.01
N GLY A 42 -5.99 -1.69 11.18
CA GLY A 42 -5.07 -2.21 10.17
C GLY A 42 -5.17 -1.49 8.83
N ASP A 43 -4.45 -2.01 7.83
CA ASP A 43 -4.32 -1.39 6.50
C ASP A 43 -5.67 -1.11 5.82
N GLY A 44 -6.65 -2.02 5.93
CA GLY A 44 -8.00 -1.82 5.37
C GLY A 44 -8.74 -0.63 6.01
N THR A 45 -8.68 -0.48 7.34
CA THR A 45 -9.26 0.67 8.07
C THR A 45 -8.60 1.98 7.64
N VAL A 46 -7.26 1.98 7.62
CA VAL A 46 -6.45 3.13 7.20
C VAL A 46 -6.82 3.54 5.77
N ASN A 47 -6.94 2.57 4.88
CA ASN A 47 -7.27 2.79 3.48
C ASN A 47 -8.66 3.44 3.31
N GLN A 48 -9.68 2.96 4.03
CA GLN A 48 -11.03 3.54 4.00
C GLN A 48 -11.04 5.00 4.46
N VAL A 49 -10.39 5.31 5.59
CA VAL A 49 -10.31 6.69 6.09
C VAL A 49 -9.52 7.56 5.12
N ALA A 50 -8.37 7.11 4.64
CA ALA A 50 -7.55 7.84 3.68
C ALA A 50 -8.32 8.20 2.40
N LYS A 51 -9.03 7.23 1.81
CA LYS A 51 -9.88 7.45 0.62
C LYS A 51 -10.91 8.56 0.82
N SER A 52 -11.45 8.69 2.01
CA SER A 52 -12.53 9.65 2.31
C SER A 52 -12.05 11.10 2.45
N ILE A 53 -10.77 11.31 2.66
CA ILE A 53 -10.18 12.64 2.88
C ILE A 53 -9.19 13.07 1.80
N ILE A 54 -9.04 12.29 0.72
CA ILE A 54 -8.25 12.71 -0.45
C ILE A 54 -8.74 14.08 -0.93
N GLY A 55 -7.79 15.00 -1.17
CA GLY A 55 -8.09 16.33 -1.68
C GLY A 55 -8.70 17.30 -0.68
N THR A 56 -8.85 16.91 0.60
CA THR A 56 -9.25 17.80 1.69
C THR A 56 -8.05 18.32 2.47
N ASP A 57 -8.28 19.28 3.36
CA ASP A 57 -7.26 19.76 4.29
C ASP A 57 -7.19 18.96 5.60
N ILE A 58 -7.99 17.91 5.74
CA ILE A 58 -7.98 17.02 6.89
C ILE A 58 -6.75 16.12 6.83
N ALA A 59 -5.98 16.05 7.92
CA ALA A 59 -4.80 15.21 8.00
C ALA A 59 -5.15 13.79 8.52
N LEU A 60 -4.61 12.77 7.86
CA LEU A 60 -4.70 11.40 8.32
C LEU A 60 -3.68 11.13 9.43
N GLY A 61 -4.13 10.76 10.61
CA GLY A 61 -3.30 10.12 11.62
C GLY A 61 -3.58 8.62 11.66
N ILE A 62 -2.59 7.81 12.03
CA ILE A 62 -2.73 6.35 12.07
C ILE A 62 -2.25 5.82 13.42
N VAL A 63 -3.14 5.11 14.11
CA VAL A 63 -2.79 4.26 15.25
C VAL A 63 -2.78 2.80 14.76
N PRO A 64 -1.60 2.20 14.53
CA PRO A 64 -1.49 0.90 13.89
C PRO A 64 -1.95 -0.23 14.81
N ALA A 65 -2.96 -1.00 14.38
CA ALA A 65 -3.50 -2.14 15.09
C ALA A 65 -3.66 -3.39 14.20
N GLY A 66 -3.09 -3.37 13.01
CA GLY A 66 -3.07 -4.48 12.06
C GLY A 66 -1.77 -5.30 12.11
N SER A 67 -1.68 -6.31 11.25
CA SER A 67 -0.48 -7.14 11.12
C SER A 67 0.57 -6.57 10.16
N GLY A 68 0.16 -5.82 9.12
CA GLY A 68 1.05 -5.22 8.12
C GLY A 68 1.47 -3.81 8.49
N ASN A 69 0.49 -2.94 8.63
CA ASN A 69 0.62 -1.52 8.95
C ASN A 69 1.58 -0.79 7.98
N GLY A 70 1.47 -1.09 6.69
CA GLY A 70 2.42 -0.66 5.65
C GLY A 70 2.56 0.86 5.58
N LEU A 71 1.43 1.59 5.51
CA LEU A 71 1.46 3.05 5.43
C LEU A 71 2.00 3.67 6.73
N ALA A 72 1.56 3.20 7.91
CA ALA A 72 2.04 3.71 9.19
C ALA A 72 3.57 3.57 9.34
N ARG A 73 4.13 2.42 8.94
CA ARG A 73 5.59 2.18 8.93
C ARG A 73 6.31 3.11 7.96
N THR A 74 5.77 3.28 6.75
CA THR A 74 6.34 4.19 5.74
C THR A 74 6.33 5.64 6.21
N LEU A 75 5.29 6.05 6.95
CA LEU A 75 5.20 7.38 7.57
C LEU A 75 6.07 7.54 8.83
N GLY A 76 6.86 6.53 9.20
CA GLY A 76 7.75 6.56 10.36
C GLY A 76 7.03 6.60 11.71
N LEU A 77 5.75 6.20 11.73
CA LEU A 77 4.95 6.14 12.95
C LEU A 77 5.36 4.95 13.82
N SER A 78 5.31 5.13 15.13
CA SER A 78 5.60 4.05 16.08
C SER A 78 4.52 2.97 16.05
N MET A 79 4.95 1.71 16.20
CA MET A 79 4.03 0.58 16.41
C MET A 79 3.58 0.47 17.87
N ASN A 80 4.16 1.26 18.78
CA ASN A 80 3.70 1.39 20.16
C ASN A 80 2.60 2.43 20.27
N VAL A 81 1.46 2.04 20.87
CA VAL A 81 0.26 2.89 20.93
C VAL A 81 0.50 4.19 21.70
N GLU A 82 1.25 4.17 22.80
CA GLU A 82 1.51 5.37 23.60
C GLU A 82 2.40 6.36 22.85
N GLU A 83 3.42 5.86 22.16
CA GLU A 83 4.33 6.67 21.36
C GLU A 83 3.65 7.26 20.13
N VAL A 84 2.85 6.48 19.40
CA VAL A 84 2.17 6.98 18.21
C VAL A 84 1.13 8.05 18.54
N ILE A 85 0.45 7.95 19.68
CA ILE A 85 -0.49 8.99 20.13
C ILE A 85 0.26 10.29 20.42
N LYS A 86 1.47 10.24 21.00
CA LYS A 86 2.32 11.42 21.18
C LYS A 86 2.72 12.03 19.84
N GLN A 87 3.19 11.21 18.89
CA GLN A 87 3.53 11.67 17.55
C GLN A 87 2.34 12.34 16.84
N ILE A 88 1.13 11.78 16.98
CA ILE A 88 -0.09 12.37 16.44
C ILE A 88 -0.39 13.72 17.12
N ALA A 89 -0.24 13.79 18.43
CA ALA A 89 -0.48 15.03 19.19
C ALA A 89 0.55 16.13 18.87
N GLU A 90 1.78 15.78 18.51
CA GLU A 90 2.81 16.72 18.02
C GLU A 90 2.47 17.29 16.64
N GLY A 91 1.70 16.54 15.84
CA GLY A 91 1.03 17.03 14.66
C GLY A 91 1.94 17.39 13.48
N LYS A 92 3.13 16.80 13.34
CA LYS A 92 3.96 17.02 12.15
C LYS A 92 3.26 16.50 10.91
N GLN A 93 2.85 17.40 10.03
CA GLN A 93 2.06 17.06 8.83
C GLN A 93 2.85 17.28 7.56
N VAL A 94 2.61 16.39 6.57
CA VAL A 94 3.13 16.50 5.20
C VAL A 94 2.04 16.12 4.21
N LYS A 95 2.20 16.52 2.95
CA LYS A 95 1.36 16.02 1.86
C LYS A 95 2.09 14.89 1.14
N ILE A 96 1.38 13.81 0.91
CA ILE A 96 1.88 12.64 0.17
C ILE A 96 1.05 12.40 -1.09
N ASP A 97 1.64 11.65 -2.00
CA ASP A 97 1.00 11.18 -3.21
C ASP A 97 0.06 10.01 -2.90
N HIS A 98 -0.96 9.83 -3.73
CA HIS A 98 -1.67 8.57 -3.82
C HIS A 98 -1.72 8.08 -5.26
N GLY A 99 -1.87 6.78 -5.42
CA GLY A 99 -2.11 6.18 -6.71
C GLY A 99 -3.57 5.81 -6.92
N THR A 100 -3.97 5.69 -8.18
CA THR A 100 -5.20 4.97 -8.54
C THR A 100 -4.88 3.82 -9.47
N VAL A 101 -5.65 2.74 -9.36
CA VAL A 101 -5.70 1.64 -10.30
C VAL A 101 -7.14 1.48 -10.77
N ASN A 102 -7.42 1.73 -12.06
CA ASN A 102 -8.77 1.81 -12.61
C ASN A 102 -9.72 2.67 -11.74
N ASN A 103 -9.27 3.84 -11.32
CA ASN A 103 -9.93 4.80 -10.42
C ASN A 103 -10.10 4.34 -8.96
N ILE A 104 -9.55 3.19 -8.56
CA ILE A 104 -9.54 2.75 -7.17
C ILE A 104 -8.28 3.28 -6.49
N PRO A 105 -8.38 4.12 -5.45
CA PRO A 105 -7.22 4.67 -4.77
C PRO A 105 -6.41 3.61 -4.01
N PHE A 106 -5.08 3.77 -4.01
CA PHE A 106 -4.15 3.05 -3.15
C PHE A 106 -3.04 4.00 -2.66
N PHE A 107 -2.40 3.67 -1.54
CA PHE A 107 -1.45 4.56 -0.88
C PHE A 107 -0.05 3.98 -0.79
N CYS A 108 0.08 2.67 -0.67
CA CYS A 108 1.37 2.00 -0.62
C CYS A 108 1.73 1.33 -1.95
N THR A 109 1.06 0.24 -2.28
CA THR A 109 1.41 -0.56 -3.45
C THR A 109 0.18 -1.17 -4.10
N SER A 110 0.24 -1.31 -5.41
CA SER A 110 -0.69 -2.14 -6.17
C SER A 110 0.09 -3.08 -7.07
N GLY A 111 -0.45 -4.24 -7.38
CA GLY A 111 0.29 -5.19 -8.20
C GLY A 111 -0.56 -6.26 -8.84
N ILE A 112 0.08 -6.93 -9.79
CA ILE A 112 -0.47 -8.03 -10.57
C ILE A 112 0.54 -9.17 -10.61
N GLY A 113 0.05 -10.37 -10.81
CA GLY A 113 0.88 -11.55 -10.92
C GLY A 113 0.82 -12.41 -9.67
N PHE A 114 1.95 -12.88 -9.19
CA PHE A 114 2.02 -13.82 -8.09
C PHE A 114 1.48 -13.25 -6.77
N ASP A 115 1.81 -12.02 -6.43
CA ASP A 115 1.35 -11.35 -5.21
C ASP A 115 -0.18 -11.21 -5.16
N ALA A 116 -0.79 -10.74 -6.25
CA ALA A 116 -2.24 -10.66 -6.38
C ALA A 116 -2.91 -12.05 -6.37
N HIS A 117 -2.26 -13.05 -6.98
CA HIS A 117 -2.72 -14.44 -6.95
C HIS A 117 -2.76 -14.99 -5.53
N ILE A 118 -1.70 -14.79 -4.75
CA ILE A 118 -1.64 -15.20 -3.34
C ILE A 118 -2.67 -14.46 -2.50
N GLY A 119 -2.80 -13.15 -2.68
CA GLY A 119 -3.81 -12.34 -1.99
C GLY A 119 -5.23 -12.87 -2.23
N ASN A 120 -5.56 -13.19 -3.48
CA ASN A 120 -6.86 -13.74 -3.86
C ASN A 120 -7.12 -15.14 -3.26
N LEU A 121 -6.12 -16.03 -3.28
CA LEU A 121 -6.22 -17.34 -2.65
C LEU A 121 -6.38 -17.24 -1.13
N PHE A 122 -5.67 -16.31 -0.50
CA PHE A 122 -5.77 -16.10 0.94
C PHE A 122 -7.12 -15.50 1.33
N ALA A 123 -7.64 -14.54 0.56
CA ALA A 123 -8.95 -13.93 0.79
C ALA A 123 -10.09 -14.96 0.74
N THR A 124 -10.00 -15.94 -0.15
CA THR A 124 -10.97 -17.03 -0.31
C THR A 124 -10.73 -18.22 0.65
N SER A 125 -9.60 -18.24 1.36
CA SER A 125 -9.24 -19.32 2.27
C SER A 125 -10.07 -19.27 3.57
N LYS A 126 -10.50 -20.43 4.03
CA LYS A 126 -11.14 -20.59 5.35
C LYS A 126 -10.16 -20.46 6.52
N LYS A 127 -8.86 -20.66 6.27
CA LYS A 127 -7.79 -20.58 7.28
C LYS A 127 -7.15 -19.19 7.24
N ARG A 128 -7.23 -18.45 8.34
CA ARG A 128 -6.63 -17.14 8.53
C ARG A 128 -5.29 -17.25 9.27
N GLY A 129 -4.52 -16.16 9.24
CA GLY A 129 -3.27 -16.02 9.98
C GLY A 129 -2.00 -16.25 9.15
N LEU A 130 -0.89 -15.76 9.67
CA LEU A 130 0.41 -15.71 9.00
C LEU A 130 0.89 -17.08 8.53
N GLN A 131 0.73 -18.12 9.35
CA GLN A 131 1.15 -19.49 8.99
C GLN A 131 0.41 -20.02 7.76
N SER A 132 -0.88 -19.72 7.63
CA SER A 132 -1.68 -20.11 6.47
C SER A 132 -1.21 -19.36 5.22
N TYR A 133 -0.96 -18.06 5.35
CA TYR A 133 -0.43 -17.22 4.28
C TYR A 133 0.92 -17.76 3.76
N VAL A 134 1.87 -18.01 4.66
CA VAL A 134 3.20 -18.55 4.31
C VAL A 134 3.09 -19.90 3.61
N LYS A 135 2.23 -20.79 4.11
CA LYS A 135 2.03 -22.13 3.51
C LYS A 135 1.44 -22.04 2.09
N ILE A 136 0.45 -21.17 1.87
CA ILE A 136 -0.13 -20.92 0.55
C ILE A 136 0.93 -20.36 -0.39
N THR A 137 1.66 -19.34 0.05
CA THR A 137 2.73 -18.69 -0.73
C THR A 137 3.79 -19.70 -1.17
N PHE A 138 4.29 -20.53 -0.24
CA PHE A 138 5.33 -21.51 -0.56
C PHE A 138 4.84 -22.59 -1.54
N ARG A 139 3.58 -23.05 -1.39
CA ARG A 139 3.00 -24.02 -2.33
C ARG A 139 2.84 -23.44 -3.73
N GLU A 140 2.34 -22.22 -3.82
CA GLU A 140 2.07 -21.55 -5.10
C GLU A 140 3.35 -21.05 -5.77
N LEU A 141 4.40 -20.75 -5.02
CA LEU A 141 5.70 -20.36 -5.56
C LEU A 141 6.23 -21.35 -6.61
N LEU A 142 5.98 -22.66 -6.38
CA LEU A 142 6.41 -23.74 -7.29
C LEU A 142 5.44 -23.98 -8.45
N ARG A 143 4.20 -23.52 -8.34
CA ARG A 143 3.12 -23.81 -9.31
C ARG A 143 2.84 -22.64 -10.24
N TYR A 144 2.99 -21.43 -9.72
CA TYR A 144 2.69 -20.22 -10.47
C TYR A 144 3.66 -20.04 -11.64
N ARG A 145 3.11 -19.67 -12.80
CA ARG A 145 3.88 -19.41 -14.00
C ARG A 145 3.82 -17.96 -14.39
N SER A 146 4.97 -17.41 -14.75
CA SER A 146 5.08 -16.05 -15.28
C SER A 146 4.19 -15.86 -16.50
N LYS A 147 3.51 -14.72 -16.56
CA LYS A 147 2.63 -14.31 -17.66
C LYS A 147 3.26 -13.19 -18.48
N GLU A 148 2.74 -12.97 -19.68
CA GLU A 148 3.16 -11.88 -20.54
C GLU A 148 2.29 -10.65 -20.31
N TYR A 149 2.94 -9.49 -20.27
CA TYR A 149 2.31 -8.19 -20.07
C TYR A 149 2.88 -7.18 -21.06
N THR A 150 2.03 -6.29 -21.55
CA THR A 150 2.43 -5.10 -22.30
C THR A 150 2.27 -3.89 -21.38
N LEU A 151 3.34 -3.13 -21.20
CA LEU A 151 3.37 -1.92 -20.37
C LEU A 151 3.57 -0.71 -21.26
N LYS A 152 2.74 0.33 -21.08
CA LYS A 152 2.83 1.63 -21.77
C LYS A 152 3.03 2.72 -20.73
N PHE A 153 4.11 3.45 -20.82
CA PHE A 153 4.49 4.57 -19.94
C PHE A 153 5.59 5.42 -20.59
N ASN A 154 5.66 6.70 -20.27
CA ASN A 154 6.70 7.62 -20.75
C ASN A 154 6.92 7.51 -22.30
N ASP A 155 5.83 7.49 -23.08
CA ASP A 155 5.82 7.32 -24.54
C ASP A 155 6.50 6.02 -25.04
N GLN A 156 6.70 5.06 -24.18
CA GLN A 156 7.28 3.75 -24.48
C GLN A 156 6.25 2.65 -24.35
N GLU A 157 6.41 1.62 -25.18
CA GLU A 157 5.69 0.35 -25.05
C GLU A 157 6.72 -0.78 -24.94
N ILE A 158 6.64 -1.53 -23.84
CA ILE A 158 7.50 -2.70 -23.63
C ILE A 158 6.65 -3.95 -23.38
N LYS A 159 7.13 -5.10 -23.87
CA LYS A 159 6.55 -6.40 -23.55
C LYS A 159 7.48 -7.15 -22.60
N ARG A 160 6.93 -7.68 -21.53
CA ARG A 160 7.70 -8.42 -20.51
C ARG A 160 6.95 -9.67 -20.07
N LYS A 161 7.70 -10.75 -19.97
CA LYS A 161 7.26 -11.92 -19.21
C LYS A 161 7.63 -11.69 -17.75
N ALA A 162 6.64 -11.61 -16.87
CA ALA A 162 6.85 -11.28 -15.46
C ALA A 162 6.20 -12.32 -14.54
N TYR A 163 6.82 -12.54 -13.40
CA TYR A 163 6.29 -13.33 -12.30
C TYR A 163 5.33 -12.48 -11.46
N LEU A 164 5.71 -11.23 -11.21
CA LEU A 164 4.84 -10.17 -10.68
C LEU A 164 5.26 -8.80 -11.23
N ILE A 165 4.34 -7.86 -11.19
CA ILE A 165 4.60 -6.45 -11.45
C ILE A 165 3.96 -5.67 -10.30
N THR A 166 4.77 -4.90 -9.57
CA THR A 166 4.32 -4.02 -8.49
C THR A 166 4.45 -2.57 -8.90
N VAL A 167 3.40 -1.81 -8.73
CA VAL A 167 3.37 -0.36 -8.87
C VAL A 167 3.42 0.22 -7.46
N ALA A 168 4.58 0.74 -7.09
CA ALA A 168 4.89 1.18 -5.74
C ALA A 168 4.85 2.69 -5.63
N ASN A 169 3.94 3.22 -4.82
CA ASN A 169 3.93 4.59 -4.31
C ASN A 169 4.81 4.69 -3.05
N ALA A 170 4.82 3.62 -2.22
CA ALA A 170 5.67 3.47 -1.04
C ALA A 170 6.70 2.36 -1.23
N GLY A 171 7.84 2.46 -0.55
CA GLY A 171 8.97 1.53 -0.71
C GLY A 171 8.73 0.10 -0.24
N GLN A 172 7.75 -0.14 0.62
CA GLN A 172 7.52 -1.43 1.25
C GLN A 172 6.06 -1.90 1.20
N TYR A 173 5.88 -3.22 1.22
CA TYR A 173 4.57 -3.85 1.43
C TYR A 173 4.10 -3.80 2.90
N GLY A 174 5.00 -3.54 3.83
CA GLY A 174 4.85 -3.68 5.27
C GLY A 174 5.86 -4.68 5.86
N ASN A 175 5.98 -4.73 7.20
CA ASN A 175 6.90 -5.62 7.92
C ASN A 175 8.33 -5.61 7.38
N ASP A 176 8.83 -4.44 6.97
CA ASP A 176 10.17 -4.22 6.42
C ASP A 176 10.50 -5.03 5.15
N PHE A 177 9.46 -5.38 4.39
CA PHE A 177 9.60 -6.04 3.10
C PHE A 177 9.67 -5.00 1.98
N TYR A 178 10.89 -4.56 1.64
CA TYR A 178 11.17 -3.44 0.72
C TYR A 178 11.24 -3.92 -0.72
N ILE A 179 10.14 -3.72 -1.48
CA ILE A 179 10.07 -4.07 -2.91
C ILE A 179 10.60 -2.95 -3.80
N ALA A 180 10.43 -1.71 -3.40
CA ALA A 180 10.86 -0.51 -4.12
C ALA A 180 11.54 0.48 -3.14
N PRO A 181 12.74 0.16 -2.61
CA PRO A 181 13.36 0.94 -1.54
C PRO A 181 13.66 2.40 -1.90
N GLN A 182 13.63 2.74 -3.19
CA GLN A 182 13.86 4.10 -3.67
C GLN A 182 12.55 4.90 -3.88
N ALA A 183 11.37 4.27 -3.71
CA ALA A 183 10.10 4.96 -3.88
C ALA A 183 9.90 5.99 -2.76
N LYS A 184 9.45 7.17 -3.16
CA LYS A 184 9.14 8.30 -2.28
C LYS A 184 7.67 8.62 -2.35
N LEU A 185 7.07 8.96 -1.22
CA LEU A 185 5.63 9.25 -1.13
C LEU A 185 5.26 10.66 -1.63
N SER A 186 6.20 11.47 -2.11
CA SER A 186 5.95 12.89 -2.43
C SER A 186 6.67 13.40 -3.67
N ASP A 187 7.12 12.49 -4.56
CA ASP A 187 7.82 12.88 -5.79
C ASP A 187 6.93 12.86 -7.05
N GLY A 188 5.65 12.53 -6.90
CA GLY A 188 4.67 12.45 -7.99
C GLY A 188 4.89 11.27 -8.92
N LYS A 189 5.60 10.22 -8.48
CA LYS A 189 6.00 9.09 -9.32
C LYS A 189 5.72 7.75 -8.67
N PHE A 190 5.52 6.74 -9.52
CA PHE A 190 5.54 5.34 -9.13
C PHE A 190 6.88 4.70 -9.45
N HIS A 191 7.32 3.78 -8.62
CA HIS A 191 8.33 2.80 -8.97
C HIS A 191 7.66 1.51 -9.44
N VAL A 192 7.78 1.21 -10.73
CA VAL A 192 7.23 0.01 -11.35
C VAL A 192 8.27 -1.08 -11.29
N VAL A 193 8.08 -2.05 -10.42
CA VAL A 193 9.01 -3.15 -10.16
C VAL A 193 8.52 -4.40 -10.88
N ILE A 194 9.31 -4.91 -11.80
CA ILE A 194 9.02 -6.11 -12.58
C ILE A 194 9.95 -7.24 -12.11
N LEU A 195 9.39 -8.26 -11.47
CA LEU A 195 10.12 -9.48 -11.18
C LEU A 195 10.02 -10.43 -12.38
N LYS A 196 11.15 -10.62 -13.04
CA LYS A 196 11.29 -11.53 -14.20
C LYS A 196 11.10 -12.99 -13.79
N PRO A 197 10.88 -13.90 -14.75
CA PRO A 197 10.95 -15.34 -14.48
C PRO A 197 12.29 -15.71 -13.83
N PHE A 198 12.25 -16.55 -12.84
CA PHE A 198 13.42 -16.99 -12.09
C PHE A 198 13.41 -18.50 -11.89
N THR A 199 14.57 -19.06 -11.57
CA THR A 199 14.69 -20.47 -11.16
C THR A 199 14.43 -20.60 -9.66
N PHE A 200 14.09 -21.80 -9.20
CA PHE A 200 13.87 -22.07 -7.77
C PHE A 200 15.05 -21.61 -6.90
N PHE A 201 16.27 -21.77 -7.35
CA PHE A 201 17.46 -21.37 -6.60
C PHE A 201 17.65 -19.84 -6.55
N SER A 202 17.27 -19.11 -7.60
CA SER A 202 17.41 -17.65 -7.63
C SER A 202 16.39 -16.92 -6.76
N VAL A 203 15.27 -17.58 -6.37
CA VAL A 203 14.26 -16.97 -5.50
C VAL A 203 14.85 -16.56 -4.14
N PHE A 204 15.77 -17.36 -3.60
CA PHE A 204 16.44 -17.03 -2.33
C PHE A 204 17.29 -15.76 -2.45
N GLY A 205 17.99 -15.58 -3.58
CA GLY A 205 18.74 -14.36 -3.86
C GLY A 205 17.83 -13.13 -3.95
N VAL A 206 16.71 -13.22 -4.66
CA VAL A 206 15.70 -12.14 -4.75
C VAL A 206 15.19 -11.80 -3.34
N LEU A 207 14.79 -12.80 -2.56
CA LEU A 207 14.26 -12.59 -1.21
C LEU A 207 15.29 -11.89 -0.28
N ILE A 208 16.55 -12.31 -0.34
CA ILE A 208 17.61 -11.66 0.44
C ILE A 208 17.79 -10.19 0.05
N HIS A 209 17.76 -9.87 -1.25
CA HIS A 209 17.86 -8.48 -1.72
C HIS A 209 16.68 -7.64 -1.24
N VAL A 210 15.46 -8.17 -1.32
CA VAL A 210 14.24 -7.47 -0.86
C VAL A 210 14.28 -7.22 0.65
N LEU A 211 14.64 -8.24 1.45
CA LEU A 211 14.74 -8.10 2.92
C LEU A 211 15.85 -7.13 3.36
N ARG A 212 16.88 -6.96 2.53
CA ARG A 212 17.98 -6.00 2.79
C ARG A 212 17.69 -4.60 2.24
N GLY A 213 16.51 -4.35 1.66
CA GLY A 213 16.20 -3.07 1.01
C GLY A 213 17.02 -2.80 -0.26
N LYS A 214 17.47 -3.86 -0.93
CA LYS A 214 18.36 -3.83 -2.11
C LYS A 214 17.72 -4.53 -3.32
N ALA A 215 16.41 -4.47 -3.43
CA ALA A 215 15.65 -5.14 -4.50
C ALA A 215 16.19 -4.76 -5.91
N ASN A 216 16.57 -3.50 -6.10
CA ASN A 216 17.12 -2.97 -7.34
C ASN A 216 18.51 -3.53 -7.73
N GLU A 217 19.24 -4.16 -6.81
CA GLU A 217 20.52 -4.82 -7.10
C GLU A 217 20.34 -6.24 -7.66
N SER A 218 19.13 -6.78 -7.64
CA SER A 218 18.83 -8.12 -8.18
C SER A 218 18.73 -8.11 -9.70
N SER A 219 19.47 -8.96 -10.38
CA SER A 219 19.40 -9.15 -11.84
C SER A 219 18.04 -9.64 -12.35
N ASN A 220 17.22 -10.20 -11.45
CA ASN A 220 15.87 -10.66 -11.74
C ASN A 220 14.82 -9.54 -11.64
N ILE A 221 15.21 -8.34 -11.21
CA ILE A 221 14.31 -7.20 -11.03
C ILE A 221 14.66 -6.11 -12.05
N GLU A 222 13.64 -5.59 -12.72
CA GLU A 222 13.70 -4.35 -13.51
C GLU A 222 12.84 -3.30 -12.81
N THR A 223 13.31 -2.06 -12.78
CA THR A 223 12.56 -0.94 -12.18
C THR A 223 12.45 0.20 -13.16
N TYR A 224 11.26 0.78 -13.28
CA TYR A 224 10.96 1.98 -14.07
C TYR A 224 10.27 3.01 -13.19
N VAL A 225 10.40 4.28 -13.55
CA VAL A 225 9.76 5.39 -12.82
C VAL A 225 8.83 6.14 -13.76
N THR A 226 7.58 6.33 -13.34
CA THR A 226 6.55 7.01 -14.13
C THR A 226 5.43 7.52 -13.23
N ASP A 227 4.64 8.47 -13.70
CA ASP A 227 3.41 8.95 -13.06
C ASP A 227 2.15 8.31 -13.65
N GLN A 228 2.27 7.70 -14.85
CA GLN A 228 1.17 7.03 -15.51
C GLN A 228 1.64 5.72 -16.12
N LEU A 229 0.84 4.67 -16.01
CA LEU A 229 1.15 3.36 -16.54
C LEU A 229 -0.14 2.65 -16.99
N THR A 230 -0.11 2.10 -18.20
CA THR A 230 -1.13 1.13 -18.63
C THR A 230 -0.50 -0.24 -18.76
N ILE A 231 -1.07 -1.23 -18.08
CA ILE A 231 -0.68 -2.64 -18.21
C ILE A 231 -1.80 -3.39 -18.92
N THR A 232 -1.43 -4.11 -19.98
CA THR A 232 -2.36 -5.00 -20.70
C THR A 232 -1.90 -6.45 -20.56
N ARG A 233 -2.84 -7.34 -20.29
CA ARG A 233 -2.67 -8.79 -20.17
C ARG A 233 -3.70 -9.53 -21.02
N SER A 234 -3.48 -10.82 -21.26
CA SER A 234 -4.31 -11.64 -22.16
C SER A 234 -5.72 -11.93 -21.65
N GLU A 235 -5.94 -11.88 -20.34
CA GLU A 235 -7.20 -12.26 -19.69
C GLU A 235 -7.45 -11.46 -18.42
N LYS A 236 -8.71 -11.37 -17.97
CA LYS A 236 -9.05 -10.85 -16.65
C LYS A 236 -8.37 -11.65 -15.55
N GLY A 237 -8.06 -11.03 -14.43
CA GLY A 237 -7.42 -11.73 -13.32
C GLY A 237 -7.30 -10.85 -12.07
N PRO A 238 -6.74 -11.39 -10.99
CA PRO A 238 -6.58 -10.63 -9.77
C PRO A 238 -5.54 -9.51 -9.94
N ILE A 239 -5.80 -8.41 -9.25
CA ILE A 239 -4.85 -7.38 -8.84
C ILE A 239 -4.92 -7.27 -7.33
N HIS A 240 -3.96 -6.62 -6.71
CA HIS A 240 -4.13 -6.13 -5.34
C HIS A 240 -3.85 -4.62 -5.28
N PHE A 241 -4.43 -3.96 -4.32
CA PHE A 241 -4.10 -2.59 -3.90
C PHE A 241 -4.07 -2.55 -2.38
N ASP A 242 -2.93 -2.14 -1.82
CA ASP A 242 -2.65 -2.13 -0.38
C ASP A 242 -2.97 -3.46 0.32
N GLY A 243 -2.74 -4.59 -0.37
CA GLY A 243 -2.97 -5.94 0.13
C GLY A 243 -4.39 -6.48 -0.09
N GLU A 244 -5.34 -5.69 -0.57
CA GLU A 244 -6.70 -6.13 -0.86
C GLU A 244 -6.81 -6.64 -2.32
N PRO A 245 -7.16 -7.91 -2.55
CA PRO A 245 -7.28 -8.47 -3.89
C PRO A 245 -8.63 -8.16 -4.53
N GLU A 246 -8.62 -7.84 -5.82
CA GLU A 246 -9.81 -7.64 -6.63
C GLU A 246 -9.62 -8.19 -8.05
N MET A 247 -10.70 -8.67 -8.66
CA MET A 247 -10.69 -9.14 -10.05
C MET A 247 -10.88 -7.96 -11.01
N GLN A 248 -9.89 -7.74 -11.88
CA GLN A 248 -9.90 -6.65 -12.86
C GLN A 248 -9.81 -7.17 -14.30
N LYS A 249 -10.17 -6.29 -15.26
CA LYS A 249 -10.14 -6.55 -16.70
C LYS A 249 -8.71 -6.73 -17.21
N GLU A 250 -8.60 -6.93 -18.51
CA GLU A 250 -7.32 -7.12 -19.23
C GLU A 250 -6.47 -5.85 -19.22
N GLN A 251 -7.12 -4.69 -19.30
CA GLN A 251 -6.44 -3.39 -19.26
C GLN A 251 -6.53 -2.78 -17.85
N ILE A 252 -5.39 -2.40 -17.33
CA ILE A 252 -5.21 -1.85 -15.99
C ILE A 252 -4.47 -0.52 -16.13
N ILE A 253 -5.10 0.56 -15.67
CA ILE A 253 -4.60 1.94 -15.79
C ILE A 253 -4.22 2.44 -14.41
N TYR A 254 -2.97 2.88 -14.27
CA TYR A 254 -2.44 3.50 -13.06
C TYR A 254 -2.18 4.99 -13.30
N GLN A 255 -2.50 5.80 -12.30
CA GLN A 255 -2.24 7.24 -12.31
C GLN A 255 -1.81 7.70 -10.92
N CYS A 256 -0.73 8.48 -10.85
CA CYS A 256 -0.23 9.11 -9.62
C CYS A 256 -0.84 10.50 -9.46
N PHE A 257 -1.30 10.82 -8.27
CA PHE A 257 -1.81 12.13 -7.88
C PHE A 257 -0.87 12.74 -6.85
N HIS A 258 -0.12 13.73 -7.31
CA HIS A 258 0.92 14.36 -6.51
C HIS A 258 0.34 15.15 -5.33
N GLN A 259 0.90 14.94 -4.13
CA GLN A 259 0.60 15.68 -2.88
C GLN A 259 -0.90 15.84 -2.57
N SER A 260 -1.65 14.78 -2.75
CA SER A 260 -3.11 14.76 -2.74
C SER A 260 -3.73 14.30 -1.42
N LEU A 261 -2.91 13.77 -0.50
CA LEU A 261 -3.33 13.35 0.84
C LEU A 261 -2.44 13.99 1.90
N LYS A 262 -3.03 14.66 2.87
CA LYS A 262 -2.34 15.21 4.04
C LYS A 262 -2.25 14.15 5.13
N VAL A 263 -1.07 13.94 5.70
CA VAL A 263 -0.83 12.88 6.70
C VAL A 263 0.01 13.40 7.86
N ILE A 264 -0.16 12.79 9.03
CA ILE A 264 0.72 12.98 10.17
C ILE A 264 1.87 11.97 10.08
N VAL A 265 3.10 12.43 10.30
CA VAL A 265 4.31 11.62 10.20
C VAL A 265 5.07 11.54 11.50
N GLY A 266 5.79 10.45 11.70
CA GLY A 266 6.72 10.27 12.81
C GLY A 266 8.10 10.88 12.52
N GLU A 267 8.96 10.92 13.54
CA GLU A 267 10.32 11.48 13.44
C GLU A 267 11.20 10.76 12.41
N LYS A 268 10.97 9.47 12.19
CA LYS A 268 11.75 8.63 11.26
C LYS A 268 11.30 8.72 9.81
N PHE A 269 10.34 9.59 9.50
CA PHE A 269 9.87 9.77 8.13
C PHE A 269 10.97 10.34 7.23
N GLN A 270 11.30 9.62 6.15
CA GLN A 270 12.34 9.97 5.18
C GLN A 270 11.78 10.17 3.76
N GLY A 271 10.48 10.26 3.61
CA GLY A 271 9.78 10.18 2.33
C GLY A 271 9.61 11.50 1.55
N LEU A 272 10.39 12.54 1.86
CA LEU A 272 10.41 13.80 1.10
C LEU A 272 11.48 13.79 0.01
#